data_b3337792c8ee9dc5f2f9276d035ca94c
#
_entry.id   b3337792c8ee9dc5f2f9276d035ca94c
#
_cell.length_a   1.000
_cell.length_b   1.000
_cell.length_c   1.000
_cell.angle_alpha   90.00
_cell.angle_beta   90.00
_cell.angle_gamma   90.00
#
_symmetry.space_group_name_H-M   'P 1'
#
loop_
_entity.id
_entity.type
_entity.pdbx_description
1 polymer ?
#
loop_
_entity_poly.entity_id
_entity_poly.type
_entity_poly.pdbx_seq_one_letter_code
_entity_poly.pdbx_strand_id
1 'polypeptide(L)'
;MASEFNEVLSQSVKIINYIKNSALNTRLLKALCDEMGSDQQNLLFHSEVRWLSCGEVLKRLYELRKEVELFLIDKECDLSHYFQDKNWVASLAYLSDIFSYINELNLKLQGPDTTIFNAWNKIESCKKKLKLWLNMIAEGNNEMFQSYSDYIVAADDFCSQNSVQILSQLTWRCCCCRLKSIVPNTRIPLGKICGL
;
A
#
# COMPACT_ATOMS: atom_id res chain seq x y z
N MET A 1 -15.42 -6.22 6.53
CA MET A 1 -14.58 -5.07 6.94
C MET A 1 -13.07 -5.31 6.84
N ALA A 2 -12.49 -6.38 7.38
CA ALA A 2 -11.12 -6.78 6.97
C ALA A 2 -11.07 -7.36 5.54
N SER A 3 -12.21 -7.64 4.96
CA SER A 3 -12.35 -8.19 3.59
C SER A 3 -11.95 -7.20 2.50
N GLU A 4 -12.44 -5.96 2.54
CA GLU A 4 -12.22 -4.96 1.48
C GLU A 4 -10.73 -4.63 1.26
N PHE A 5 -10.00 -4.44 2.36
CA PHE A 5 -8.56 -4.21 2.30
C PHE A 5 -7.80 -5.40 1.71
N ASN A 6 -8.10 -6.61 2.20
CA ASN A 6 -7.50 -7.83 1.67
C ASN A 6 -7.94 -8.08 0.22
N GLU A 7 -9.11 -7.60 -0.15
CA GLU A 7 -9.65 -7.71 -1.50
C GLU A 7 -8.86 -6.82 -2.47
N VAL A 8 -8.70 -5.52 -2.20
CA VAL A 8 -7.88 -4.61 -3.04
C VAL A 8 -6.45 -5.13 -3.15
N LEU A 9 -5.85 -5.57 -2.04
CA LEU A 9 -4.52 -6.15 -2.04
C LEU A 9 -4.44 -7.42 -2.90
N SER A 10 -5.40 -8.34 -2.74
CA SER A 10 -5.46 -9.59 -3.51
C SER A 10 -5.66 -9.32 -5.01
N GLN A 11 -6.52 -8.37 -5.35
CA GLN A 11 -6.77 -7.94 -6.72
C GLN A 11 -5.53 -7.30 -7.34
N SER A 12 -4.84 -6.42 -6.60
CA SER A 12 -3.56 -5.83 -7.03
C SER A 12 -2.50 -6.89 -7.31
N VAL A 13 -2.39 -7.90 -6.44
CA VAL A 13 -1.48 -9.03 -6.64
C VAL A 13 -1.86 -9.87 -7.86
N LYS A 14 -3.16 -10.08 -8.12
CA LYS A 14 -3.63 -10.78 -9.33
C LYS A 14 -3.22 -10.04 -10.60
N ILE A 15 -3.39 -8.72 -10.65
CA ILE A 15 -2.99 -7.88 -11.78
C ILE A 15 -1.48 -7.99 -12.01
N ILE A 16 -0.69 -7.82 -10.96
CA ILE A 16 0.78 -7.91 -11.06
C ILE A 16 1.22 -9.28 -11.54
N ASN A 17 0.66 -10.35 -10.99
CA ASN A 17 0.98 -11.71 -11.38
C ASN A 17 0.57 -12.02 -12.83
N TYR A 18 -0.58 -11.52 -13.30
CA TYR A 18 -1.00 -11.66 -14.68
C TYR A 18 0.04 -11.08 -15.66
N ILE A 19 0.63 -9.95 -15.32
CA ILE A 19 1.64 -9.29 -16.16
C ILE A 19 3.00 -9.96 -15.97
N LYS A 20 3.43 -10.17 -14.74
CA LYS A 20 4.80 -10.62 -14.41
C LYS A 20 5.06 -12.09 -14.70
N ASN A 21 4.04 -12.96 -14.64
CA ASN A 21 4.19 -14.39 -14.93
C ASN A 21 4.35 -14.66 -16.43
N SER A 22 4.08 -13.66 -17.29
CA SER A 22 4.31 -13.73 -18.73
C SER A 22 5.46 -12.81 -19.13
N ALA A 23 6.54 -13.40 -19.67
CA ALA A 23 7.67 -12.63 -20.19
C ALA A 23 7.26 -11.73 -21.37
N LEU A 24 6.24 -12.16 -22.16
CA LEU A 24 5.68 -11.36 -23.23
C LEU A 24 4.94 -10.14 -22.69
N ASN A 25 4.03 -10.33 -21.72
CA ASN A 25 3.28 -9.23 -21.12
C ASN A 25 4.21 -8.21 -20.46
N THR A 26 5.24 -8.68 -19.77
CA THR A 26 6.24 -7.79 -19.16
C THR A 26 6.95 -6.91 -20.19
N ARG A 27 7.32 -7.49 -21.36
CA ARG A 27 7.98 -6.73 -22.44
C ARG A 27 7.02 -5.76 -23.12
N LEU A 28 5.79 -6.18 -23.36
CA LEU A 28 4.77 -5.31 -23.98
C LEU A 28 4.40 -4.13 -23.08
N LEU A 29 4.20 -4.37 -21.78
CA LEU A 29 3.96 -3.28 -20.82
C LEU A 29 5.16 -2.31 -20.78
N LYS A 30 6.39 -2.84 -20.79
CA LYS A 30 7.59 -2.00 -20.83
C LYS A 30 7.61 -1.11 -22.07
N ALA A 31 7.34 -1.68 -23.24
CA ALA A 31 7.29 -0.91 -24.49
C ALA A 31 6.23 0.19 -24.44
N LEU A 32 5.05 -0.10 -23.85
CA LEU A 32 3.99 0.89 -23.66
C LEU A 32 4.41 2.00 -22.69
N CYS A 33 5.08 1.67 -21.58
CA CYS A 33 5.61 2.66 -20.65
C CYS A 33 6.64 3.57 -21.31
N ASP A 34 7.53 3.01 -22.16
CA ASP A 34 8.53 3.77 -22.92
C ASP A 34 7.84 4.72 -23.92
N GLU A 35 6.79 4.26 -24.60
CA GLU A 35 6.00 5.06 -25.56
C GLU A 35 5.25 6.20 -24.88
N MET A 36 4.69 5.95 -23.70
CA MET A 36 3.98 6.96 -22.90
C MET A 36 4.92 7.92 -22.14
N GLY A 37 6.23 7.69 -22.18
CA GLY A 37 7.23 8.52 -21.50
C GLY A 37 7.17 8.43 -19.98
N SER A 38 6.75 7.29 -19.45
CA SER A 38 6.63 7.07 -18.00
C SER A 38 8.00 6.97 -17.35
N ASP A 39 8.20 7.60 -16.19
CA ASP A 39 9.45 7.55 -15.41
C ASP A 39 9.82 6.11 -15.01
N GLN A 40 8.81 5.27 -14.85
CA GLN A 40 8.95 3.88 -14.47
C GLN A 40 8.57 2.96 -15.64
N GLN A 41 9.34 1.92 -15.88
CA GLN A 41 9.16 1.05 -17.03
C GLN A 41 8.73 -0.38 -16.67
N ASN A 42 8.72 -0.74 -15.39
CA ASN A 42 8.46 -2.11 -14.99
C ASN A 42 7.70 -2.20 -13.68
N LEU A 43 6.73 -3.11 -13.62
CA LEU A 43 6.15 -3.57 -12.37
C LEU A 43 7.18 -4.39 -11.56
N LEU A 44 7.08 -4.31 -10.25
CA LEU A 44 7.89 -5.13 -9.35
C LEU A 44 7.21 -6.48 -9.12
N PHE A 45 8.02 -7.53 -8.90
CA PHE A 45 7.50 -8.85 -8.61
C PHE A 45 6.99 -8.92 -7.17
N HIS A 46 5.76 -9.40 -6.98
CA HIS A 46 5.25 -9.66 -5.63
C HIS A 46 5.78 -11.01 -5.13
N SER A 47 6.60 -10.99 -4.08
CA SER A 47 7.01 -12.19 -3.37
C SER A 47 6.12 -12.40 -2.14
N GLU A 48 5.39 -13.50 -2.09
CA GLU A 48 4.52 -13.86 -0.96
C GLU A 48 5.27 -13.95 0.37
N VAL A 49 6.57 -14.26 0.30
CA VAL A 49 7.43 -14.43 1.48
C VAL A 49 7.78 -13.10 2.16
N ARG A 50 7.68 -11.98 1.44
CA ARG A 50 8.07 -10.65 1.94
C ARG A 50 6.91 -9.65 1.79
N TRP A 51 5.89 -9.78 2.63
CA TRP A 51 4.77 -8.84 2.66
C TRP A 51 5.21 -7.37 2.82
N LEU A 52 6.39 -7.13 3.40
CA LEU A 52 6.96 -5.77 3.55
C LEU A 52 7.40 -5.17 2.21
N SER A 53 7.72 -5.98 1.20
CA SER A 53 7.96 -5.49 -0.16
C SER A 53 6.68 -5.06 -0.88
N CYS A 54 5.52 -5.35 -0.31
CA CYS A 54 4.22 -4.96 -0.84
C CYS A 54 4.11 -3.44 -1.06
N GLY A 55 4.73 -2.63 -0.19
CA GLY A 55 4.70 -1.17 -0.31
C GLY A 55 5.24 -0.69 -1.65
N GLU A 56 6.45 -1.10 -2.01
CA GLU A 56 7.07 -0.72 -3.28
C GLU A 56 6.31 -1.29 -4.49
N VAL A 57 5.75 -2.49 -4.34
CA VAL A 57 4.97 -3.15 -5.39
C VAL A 57 3.65 -2.41 -5.65
N LEU A 58 2.92 -2.04 -4.59
CA LEU A 58 1.68 -1.27 -4.69
C LEU A 58 1.93 0.15 -5.18
N LYS A 59 2.99 0.80 -4.69
CA LYS A 59 3.41 2.12 -5.16
C LYS A 59 3.68 2.10 -6.66
N ARG A 60 4.43 1.11 -7.13
CA ARG A 60 4.73 0.96 -8.55
C ARG A 60 3.49 0.67 -9.38
N LEU A 61 2.55 -0.14 -8.87
CA LEU A 61 1.28 -0.38 -9.55
C LEU A 61 0.43 0.90 -9.62
N TYR A 62 0.42 1.70 -8.55
CA TYR A 62 -0.28 2.98 -8.55
C TYR A 62 0.34 4.00 -9.50
N GLU A 63 1.67 4.11 -9.52
CA GLU A 63 2.40 4.99 -10.45
C GLU A 63 2.10 4.65 -11.91
N LEU A 64 2.12 3.37 -12.26
CA LEU A 64 1.87 2.85 -13.62
C LEU A 64 0.40 2.50 -13.89
N ARG A 65 -0.55 3.01 -13.10
CA ARG A 65 -1.96 2.61 -13.21
C ARG A 65 -2.58 2.87 -14.58
N LYS A 66 -2.20 3.97 -15.24
CA LYS A 66 -2.72 4.33 -16.57
C LYS A 66 -2.19 3.40 -17.65
N GLU A 67 -0.91 3.12 -17.62
CA GLU A 67 -0.24 2.21 -18.54
C GLU A 67 -0.73 0.78 -18.38
N VAL A 68 -0.92 0.36 -17.12
CA VAL A 68 -1.47 -0.98 -16.79
C VAL A 68 -2.93 -1.09 -17.24
N GLU A 69 -3.75 -0.06 -17.02
CA GLU A 69 -5.14 -0.03 -17.50
C GLU A 69 -5.20 -0.19 -19.02
N LEU A 70 -4.47 0.64 -19.77
CA LEU A 70 -4.41 0.58 -21.22
C LEU A 70 -3.92 -0.78 -21.72
N PHE A 71 -2.87 -1.32 -21.08
CA PHE A 71 -2.36 -2.64 -21.40
C PHE A 71 -3.41 -3.74 -21.20
N LEU A 72 -4.15 -3.70 -20.10
CA LEU A 72 -5.19 -4.70 -19.78
C LEU A 72 -6.38 -4.59 -20.74
N ILE A 73 -6.75 -3.38 -21.16
CA ILE A 73 -7.78 -3.14 -22.16
C ILE A 73 -7.34 -3.72 -23.53
N ASP A 74 -6.09 -3.46 -23.96
CA ASP A 74 -5.53 -4.02 -25.21
C ASP A 74 -5.54 -5.55 -25.22
N LYS A 75 -5.37 -6.16 -24.04
CA LYS A 75 -5.42 -7.61 -23.86
C LYS A 75 -6.82 -8.20 -23.62
N GLU A 76 -7.86 -7.38 -23.70
CA GLU A 76 -9.25 -7.77 -23.40
C GLU A 76 -9.36 -8.51 -22.04
N CYS A 77 -8.56 -8.07 -21.05
CA CYS A 77 -8.48 -8.70 -19.75
C CYS A 77 -9.51 -8.10 -18.79
N ASP A 78 -10.35 -8.93 -18.19
CA ASP A 78 -11.38 -8.50 -17.23
C ASP A 78 -10.84 -7.68 -16.06
N LEU A 79 -9.54 -7.81 -15.74
CA LEU A 79 -8.92 -7.07 -14.62
C LEU A 79 -8.83 -5.56 -14.88
N SER A 80 -9.08 -5.09 -16.10
CA SER A 80 -9.08 -3.66 -16.44
C SER A 80 -10.17 -2.88 -15.70
N HIS A 81 -11.32 -3.50 -15.40
CA HIS A 81 -12.44 -2.85 -14.72
C HIS A 81 -12.10 -2.27 -13.35
N TYR A 82 -11.10 -2.82 -12.65
CA TYR A 82 -10.66 -2.29 -11.36
C TYR A 82 -10.13 -0.86 -11.45
N PHE A 83 -9.45 -0.51 -12.55
CA PHE A 83 -8.91 0.85 -12.74
C PHE A 83 -10.00 1.87 -13.11
N GLN A 84 -11.18 1.41 -13.56
CA GLN A 84 -12.35 2.26 -13.84
C GLN A 84 -13.14 2.58 -12.56
N ASP A 85 -12.98 1.78 -11.50
CA ASP A 85 -13.57 2.05 -10.19
C ASP A 85 -12.72 3.04 -9.41
N LYS A 86 -13.20 4.26 -9.30
CA LYS A 86 -12.54 5.36 -8.57
C LYS A 86 -12.26 5.00 -7.11
N ASN A 87 -13.16 4.29 -6.45
CA ASN A 87 -12.99 3.88 -5.05
C ASN A 87 -11.86 2.86 -4.92
N TRP A 88 -11.75 1.95 -5.87
CA TRP A 88 -10.67 0.99 -5.91
C TRP A 88 -9.31 1.67 -6.12
N VAL A 89 -9.21 2.61 -7.05
CA VAL A 89 -7.96 3.36 -7.30
C VAL A 89 -7.59 4.23 -6.09
N ALA A 90 -8.56 4.90 -5.45
CA ALA A 90 -8.34 5.65 -4.22
C ALA A 90 -7.83 4.75 -3.09
N SER A 91 -8.40 3.56 -2.96
CA SER A 91 -7.96 2.55 -1.98
C SER A 91 -6.54 2.06 -2.28
N LEU A 92 -6.20 1.83 -3.55
CA LEU A 92 -4.85 1.47 -3.98
C LEU A 92 -3.83 2.56 -3.64
N ALA A 93 -4.16 3.84 -3.90
CA ALA A 93 -3.33 4.99 -3.56
C ALA A 93 -3.05 5.05 -2.05
N TYR A 94 -4.11 4.97 -1.24
CA TYR A 94 -4.01 4.94 0.22
C TYR A 94 -3.14 3.76 0.73
N LEU A 95 -3.34 2.56 0.17
CA LEU A 95 -2.55 1.38 0.52
C LEU A 95 -1.08 1.55 0.19
N SER A 96 -0.79 2.12 -0.98
CA SER A 96 0.56 2.45 -1.42
C SER A 96 1.29 3.32 -0.39
N ASP A 97 0.64 4.38 0.09
CA ASP A 97 1.24 5.30 1.07
C ASP A 97 1.48 4.63 2.43
N ILE A 98 0.48 3.92 2.96
CA ILE A 98 0.59 3.20 4.24
C ILE A 98 1.67 2.13 4.23
N PHE A 99 1.70 1.30 3.18
CA PHE A 99 2.70 0.24 3.08
C PHE A 99 4.11 0.77 2.84
N SER A 100 4.25 1.88 2.11
CA SER A 100 5.53 2.58 1.95
C SER A 100 6.06 3.06 3.30
N TYR A 101 5.20 3.65 4.13
CA TYR A 101 5.57 4.07 5.48
C TYR A 101 5.99 2.90 6.38
N ILE A 102 5.25 1.78 6.32
CA ILE A 102 5.59 0.58 7.10
C ILE A 102 6.89 -0.05 6.62
N ASN A 103 7.15 -0.04 5.32
CA ASN A 103 8.40 -0.52 4.75
C ASN A 103 9.59 0.34 5.20
N GLU A 104 9.44 1.66 5.21
CA GLU A 104 10.45 2.57 5.75
C GLU A 104 10.77 2.28 7.23
N LEU A 105 9.74 2.07 8.05
CA LEU A 105 9.93 1.65 9.45
C LEU A 105 10.71 0.33 9.54
N ASN A 106 10.32 -0.66 8.73
CA ASN A 106 10.99 -1.95 8.72
C ASN A 106 12.48 -1.84 8.36
N LEU A 107 12.81 -1.04 7.35
CA LEU A 107 14.21 -0.78 6.99
C LEU A 107 14.99 -0.12 8.14
N LYS A 108 14.36 0.84 8.84
CA LYS A 108 14.94 1.47 10.03
C LYS A 108 15.14 0.51 11.20
N LEU A 109 14.36 -0.58 11.28
CA LEU A 109 14.49 -1.61 12.30
C LEU A 109 15.58 -2.66 11.98
N GLN A 110 15.99 -2.78 10.72
CA GLN A 110 16.99 -3.74 10.25
C GLN A 110 18.44 -3.20 10.25
N GLY A 111 18.66 -1.97 10.67
CA GLY A 111 19.99 -1.35 10.70
C GLY A 111 20.95 -2.06 11.68
N PRO A 112 22.26 -2.10 11.36
CA PRO A 112 23.27 -2.83 12.16
C PRO A 112 23.38 -2.32 13.60
N ASP A 113 23.05 -1.04 13.83
CA ASP A 113 23.13 -0.39 15.15
C ASP A 113 21.79 -0.39 15.90
N THR A 114 20.83 -1.21 15.47
CA THR A 114 19.50 -1.21 16.09
C THR A 114 19.51 -2.10 17.34
N THR A 115 19.67 -1.47 18.50
CA THR A 115 19.45 -2.11 19.81
C THR A 115 17.95 -2.36 20.04
N ILE A 116 17.63 -3.28 20.96
CA ILE A 116 16.24 -3.57 21.38
C ILE A 116 15.52 -2.30 21.84
N PHE A 117 16.22 -1.42 22.60
CA PHE A 117 15.64 -0.17 23.07
C PHE A 117 15.35 0.80 21.94
N ASN A 118 16.24 0.92 20.95
CA ASN A 118 16.05 1.75 19.76
C ASN A 118 14.90 1.22 18.90
N ALA A 119 14.82 -0.09 18.71
CA ALA A 119 13.72 -0.73 17.99
C ALA A 119 12.37 -0.45 18.69
N TRP A 120 12.32 -0.60 20.02
CA TRP A 120 11.13 -0.30 20.80
C TRP A 120 10.68 1.15 20.63
N ASN A 121 11.59 2.11 20.78
CA ASN A 121 11.29 3.52 20.61
C ASN A 121 10.76 3.85 19.22
N LYS A 122 11.32 3.25 18.15
CA LYS A 122 10.86 3.40 16.77
C LYS A 122 9.43 2.87 16.60
N ILE A 123 9.13 1.70 17.17
CA ILE A 123 7.79 1.10 17.12
C ILE A 123 6.77 1.94 17.88
N GLU A 124 7.09 2.42 19.09
CA GLU A 124 6.20 3.28 19.88
C GLU A 124 5.96 4.63 19.16
N SER A 125 6.98 5.19 18.55
CA SER A 125 6.85 6.41 17.74
C SER A 125 5.94 6.19 16.53
N CYS A 126 6.09 5.04 15.85
CA CYS A 126 5.21 4.66 14.76
C CYS A 126 3.75 4.52 15.20
N LYS A 127 3.49 3.84 16.33
CA LYS A 127 2.15 3.70 16.90
C LYS A 127 1.51 5.06 17.21
N LYS A 128 2.26 5.97 17.83
CA LYS A 128 1.79 7.33 18.10
C LYS A 128 1.46 8.08 16.82
N LYS A 129 2.31 7.98 15.80
CA LYS A 129 2.09 8.62 14.51
C LYS A 129 0.85 8.06 13.80
N LEU A 130 0.67 6.75 13.78
CA LEU A 130 -0.52 6.11 13.20
C LEU A 130 -1.80 6.54 13.93
N LYS A 131 -1.75 6.68 15.28
CA LYS A 131 -2.89 7.18 16.07
C LYS A 131 -3.22 8.65 15.75
N LEU A 132 -2.18 9.46 15.58
CA LEU A 132 -2.36 10.85 15.12
C LEU A 132 -3.03 10.89 13.74
N TRP A 133 -2.57 10.08 12.81
CA TRP A 133 -3.16 10.00 11.47
C TRP A 133 -4.63 9.58 11.47
N LEU A 134 -5.01 8.64 12.34
CA LEU A 134 -6.42 8.28 12.52
C LEU A 134 -7.28 9.46 12.95
N ASN A 135 -6.79 10.27 13.89
CA ASN A 135 -7.51 11.46 14.33
C ASN A 135 -7.61 12.50 13.20
N MET A 136 -6.51 12.73 12.45
CA MET A 136 -6.50 13.65 11.32
C MET A 136 -7.49 13.22 10.22
N ILE A 137 -7.55 11.91 9.90
CA ILE A 137 -8.52 11.37 8.94
C ILE A 137 -9.96 11.59 9.43
N ALA A 138 -10.21 11.40 10.73
CA ALA A 138 -11.53 11.64 11.32
C ALA A 138 -11.96 13.12 11.21
N GLU A 139 -10.99 14.03 11.17
CA GLU A 139 -11.17 15.47 10.93
C GLU A 139 -11.21 15.85 9.44
N GLY A 140 -11.11 14.86 8.54
CA GLY A 140 -11.12 15.06 7.09
C GLY A 140 -9.77 15.49 6.49
N ASN A 141 -8.70 15.49 7.29
CA ASN A 141 -7.35 15.82 6.82
C ASN A 141 -6.61 14.55 6.37
N ASN A 142 -6.26 14.49 5.09
CA ASN A 142 -5.60 13.35 4.45
C ASN A 142 -4.22 13.71 3.86
N GLU A 143 -3.68 14.90 4.15
CA GLU A 143 -2.42 15.41 3.57
C GLU A 143 -1.20 14.50 3.83
N MET A 144 -1.26 13.65 4.87
CA MET A 144 -0.21 12.70 5.18
C MET A 144 -0.11 11.54 4.16
N PHE A 145 -1.11 11.35 3.30
CA PHE A 145 -1.16 10.33 2.26
C PHE A 145 -1.07 10.99 0.90
N GLN A 146 0.18 11.16 0.41
CA GLN A 146 0.47 11.96 -0.77
C GLN A 146 -0.23 11.41 -2.02
N SER A 147 -0.05 10.10 -2.31
CA SER A 147 -0.64 9.48 -3.50
C SER A 147 -2.17 9.54 -3.46
N TYR A 148 -2.75 9.36 -2.28
CA TYR A 148 -4.19 9.45 -2.08
C TYR A 148 -4.70 10.88 -2.25
N SER A 149 -4.04 11.88 -1.63
CA SER A 149 -4.41 13.28 -1.72
C SER A 149 -4.32 13.79 -3.16
N ASP A 150 -3.24 13.46 -3.86
CA ASP A 150 -3.04 13.82 -5.26
C ASP A 150 -4.14 13.22 -6.16
N TYR A 151 -4.53 11.97 -5.88
CA TYR A 151 -5.60 11.31 -6.62
C TYR A 151 -6.96 11.99 -6.39
N ILE A 152 -7.33 12.30 -5.14
CA ILE A 152 -8.61 12.94 -4.81
C ILE A 152 -8.70 14.35 -5.42
N VAL A 153 -7.62 15.12 -5.35
CA VAL A 153 -7.55 16.45 -5.98
C VAL A 153 -7.72 16.35 -7.50
N ALA A 154 -7.05 15.37 -8.14
CA ALA A 154 -7.13 15.18 -9.57
C ALA A 154 -8.50 14.63 -10.05
N ALA A 155 -9.18 13.86 -9.21
CA ALA A 155 -10.47 13.25 -9.53
C ALA A 155 -11.67 14.18 -9.31
N ASP A 156 -11.46 15.34 -8.69
CA ASP A 156 -12.52 16.30 -8.28
C ASP A 156 -13.67 15.62 -7.49
N ASP A 157 -13.33 14.60 -6.70
CA ASP A 157 -14.26 13.62 -6.14
C ASP A 157 -14.28 13.65 -4.61
N PHE A 158 -15.19 14.45 -4.07
CA PHE A 158 -15.42 14.55 -2.63
C PHE A 158 -16.05 13.26 -2.01
N CYS A 159 -16.55 12.35 -2.83
CA CYS A 159 -17.27 11.15 -2.38
C CYS A 159 -16.37 10.04 -1.82
N SER A 160 -15.09 10.01 -2.15
CA SER A 160 -14.14 8.95 -1.74
C SER A 160 -13.70 9.03 -0.27
N GLN A 161 -14.00 10.12 0.43
CA GLN A 161 -13.53 10.33 1.82
C GLN A 161 -14.11 9.29 2.81
N ASN A 162 -15.33 8.82 2.59
CA ASN A 162 -15.97 7.83 3.46
C ASN A 162 -15.28 6.46 3.39
N SER A 163 -14.78 6.07 2.22
CA SER A 163 -14.09 4.79 2.01
C SER A 163 -12.76 4.74 2.78
N VAL A 164 -12.03 5.85 2.84
CA VAL A 164 -10.73 5.91 3.54
C VAL A 164 -10.91 5.92 5.06
N GLN A 165 -11.99 6.50 5.57
CA GLN A 165 -12.28 6.47 7.01
C GLN A 165 -12.50 5.04 7.51
N ILE A 166 -13.14 4.20 6.71
CA ILE A 166 -13.31 2.76 6.97
C ILE A 166 -11.99 2.02 6.82
N LEU A 167 -11.23 2.29 5.77
CA LEU A 167 -9.92 1.67 5.51
C LEU A 167 -8.87 2.04 6.58
N SER A 168 -8.89 3.26 7.12
CA SER A 168 -7.94 3.71 8.13
C SER A 168 -8.06 2.96 9.45
N GLN A 169 -9.29 2.72 9.91
CA GLN A 169 -9.53 1.93 11.14
C GLN A 169 -9.07 0.48 11.00
N LEU A 170 -9.14 -0.06 9.78
CA LEU A 170 -8.76 -1.44 9.47
C LEU A 170 -7.25 -1.60 9.33
N THR A 171 -6.58 -0.63 8.70
CA THR A 171 -5.12 -0.62 8.61
C THR A 171 -4.47 -0.52 9.98
N TRP A 172 -5.03 0.27 10.87
CA TRP A 172 -4.56 0.33 12.26
C TRP A 172 -4.53 -1.04 12.93
N ARG A 173 -5.63 -1.78 12.84
CA ARG A 173 -5.72 -3.13 13.43
C ARG A 173 -4.77 -4.12 12.75
N CYS A 174 -4.65 -4.06 11.43
CA CYS A 174 -3.76 -4.94 10.66
C CYS A 174 -2.28 -4.58 10.91
N CYS A 175 -1.91 -3.30 10.89
CA CYS A 175 -0.55 -2.85 11.18
C CYS A 175 -0.12 -3.19 12.60
N CYS A 176 -0.98 -2.99 13.61
CA CYS A 176 -0.68 -3.36 14.98
C CYS A 176 -0.50 -4.88 15.15
N CYS A 177 -1.32 -5.70 14.47
CA CYS A 177 -1.16 -7.16 14.50
C CYS A 177 0.13 -7.61 13.80
N ARG A 178 0.50 -6.97 12.69
CA ARG A 178 1.69 -7.34 11.92
C ARG A 178 3.00 -6.75 12.46
N LEU A 179 2.96 -5.57 13.09
CA LEU A 179 4.12 -5.05 13.85
C LEU A 179 4.52 -6.00 14.99
N LYS A 180 3.57 -6.79 15.52
CA LYS A 180 3.86 -7.85 16.49
C LYS A 180 4.67 -9.00 15.90
N SER A 181 4.56 -9.29 14.61
CA SER A 181 5.33 -10.35 13.94
C SER A 181 6.74 -9.92 13.54
N ILE A 182 7.01 -8.61 13.51
CA ILE A 182 8.35 -8.06 13.20
C ILE A 182 9.29 -8.17 14.41
N VAL A 183 8.73 -8.30 15.63
CA VAL A 183 9.51 -8.45 16.88
C VAL A 183 9.27 -9.85 17.48
N PRO A 184 9.77 -10.91 16.84
CA PRO A 184 9.36 -12.28 17.18
C PRO A 184 9.96 -12.85 18.47
N ASN A 185 10.73 -12.16 19.29
CA ASN A 185 11.33 -12.77 20.49
C ASN A 185 11.71 -11.83 21.63
N THR A 186 11.04 -10.70 21.76
CA THR A 186 11.16 -10.01 23.05
C THR A 186 10.11 -10.59 24.02
N ARG A 187 10.56 -11.18 25.12
CA ARG A 187 9.75 -11.55 26.30
C ARG A 187 9.15 -10.30 26.97
N ILE A 188 8.56 -9.42 26.20
CA ILE A 188 7.85 -8.23 26.68
C ILE A 188 6.39 -8.64 26.77
N PRO A 189 5.72 -8.49 27.91
CA PRO A 189 4.34 -8.90 28.09
C PRO A 189 3.45 -8.13 27.11
N LEU A 190 3.04 -8.81 26.04
CA LEU A 190 2.24 -8.32 24.92
C LEU A 190 0.86 -7.78 25.34
N GLY A 191 0.42 -8.03 26.57
CA GLY A 191 -0.85 -7.53 27.12
C GLY A 191 -0.94 -5.99 27.23
N LYS A 192 0.18 -5.26 27.24
CA LYS A 192 0.19 -3.80 27.30
C LYS A 192 0.25 -3.12 25.91
N ILE A 193 0.38 -3.90 24.84
CA ILE A 193 0.51 -3.35 23.48
C ILE A 193 -0.85 -3.10 22.82
N CYS A 194 -1.90 -3.72 23.31
CA CYS A 194 -3.28 -3.61 22.82
C CYS A 194 -4.28 -3.06 23.85
N GLY A 195 -3.80 -2.33 24.84
CA GLY A 195 -4.69 -1.62 25.77
C GLY A 195 -5.22 -0.35 25.11
N LEU A 196 -6.29 -0.51 24.36
CA LEU A 196 -7.46 0.37 24.19
C LEU A 196 -8.51 -0.41 23.39
#